data_460a6dc359a4b244e03dea200fec0cf5
#
_entry.id   460a6dc359a4b244e03dea200fec0cf5
#
_cell.length_a   1.000
_cell.length_b   1.000
_cell.length_c   1.000
_cell.angle_alpha   90.00
_cell.angle_beta   90.00
_cell.angle_gamma   90.00
#
_symmetry.space_group_name_H-M   'P 1'
#
loop_
_entity.id
_entity.type
_entity.pdbx_description
1 polymer ?
#
loop_
_entity_poly.entity_id
_entity_poly.type
_entity_poly.pdbx_seq_one_letter_code
_entity_poly.pdbx_strand_id
1 'polypeptide(L)'
;MRPDYILDQEFNNELFDDQNTKFKDFENCSFHNCDFRACSFKTVTFIDCNFFDCNFQETKINYVSLRGVFFNRCNFTSVNFAMTDQVIYEFHFKDCLLDYAQFYALKLKKMQFINCSMIAVDFMGSDLTEVLFDNCNLRRAVFIDTIANKADFSTSYDYAFDPEKNKIKKAVFSVDGLKGLLEKYDIVVK
;
A
#
# COMPACT_ATOMS: atom_id res chain seq x y z
N MET A 1 -13.60 6.22 26.67
CA MET A 1 -13.95 4.79 26.65
C MET A 1 -12.67 4.06 26.29
N ARG A 2 -12.29 2.99 26.95
CA ARG A 2 -11.15 2.19 26.49
C ARG A 2 -11.64 1.35 25.30
N PRO A 3 -10.80 1.14 24.26
CA PRO A 3 -11.19 0.25 23.17
C PRO A 3 -11.35 -1.19 23.68
N ASP A 4 -12.25 -1.94 23.04
CA ASP A 4 -12.33 -3.39 23.24
C ASP A 4 -11.09 -4.03 22.62
N TYR A 5 -10.37 -4.79 23.43
CA TYR A 5 -9.15 -5.44 23.01
C TYR A 5 -9.41 -6.88 22.60
N ILE A 6 -9.09 -7.20 21.36
CA ILE A 6 -9.29 -8.52 20.76
C ILE A 6 -7.94 -9.13 20.46
N LEU A 7 -7.62 -10.27 21.08
CA LEU A 7 -6.33 -10.94 21.02
C LEU A 7 -6.49 -12.37 20.51
N ASP A 8 -5.55 -12.80 19.65
CA ASP A 8 -5.39 -14.19 19.21
C ASP A 8 -6.68 -14.79 18.60
N GLN A 9 -7.43 -13.99 17.79
CA GLN A 9 -8.66 -14.45 17.17
C GLN A 9 -8.49 -14.69 15.68
N GLU A 10 -9.28 -15.63 15.17
CA GLU A 10 -9.40 -15.91 13.74
C GLU A 10 -10.84 -15.63 13.27
N PHE A 11 -10.96 -14.84 12.20
CA PHE A 11 -12.21 -14.43 11.57
C PHE A 11 -12.28 -15.03 10.17
N ASN A 12 -13.37 -15.73 9.86
CA ASN A 12 -13.51 -16.43 8.60
C ASN A 12 -14.85 -16.08 7.92
N ASN A 13 -14.79 -15.60 6.67
CA ASN A 13 -15.96 -15.28 5.85
C ASN A 13 -16.95 -14.29 6.52
N GLU A 14 -16.43 -13.34 7.28
CA GLU A 14 -17.25 -12.39 8.01
C GLU A 14 -17.46 -11.09 7.24
N LEU A 15 -18.64 -10.50 7.45
CA LEU A 15 -18.95 -9.13 7.01
C LEU A 15 -18.70 -8.18 8.17
N PHE A 16 -17.79 -7.25 7.95
CA PHE A 16 -17.50 -6.21 8.93
C PHE A 16 -18.19 -4.90 8.55
N ASP A 17 -18.64 -4.19 9.56
CA ASP A 17 -19.25 -2.86 9.47
C ASP A 17 -18.75 -1.93 10.59
N ASP A 18 -19.25 -0.70 10.61
CA ASP A 18 -18.86 0.29 11.62
C ASP A 18 -19.26 -0.11 13.05
N GLN A 19 -20.22 -1.00 13.25
CA GLN A 19 -20.68 -1.40 14.58
C GLN A 19 -19.74 -2.44 15.18
N ASN A 20 -19.28 -3.39 14.35
CA ASN A 20 -18.44 -4.48 14.82
C ASN A 20 -16.94 -4.15 14.82
N THR A 21 -16.53 -3.01 14.24
CA THR A 21 -15.13 -2.55 14.22
C THR A 21 -14.86 -1.35 15.13
N LYS A 22 -15.86 -0.52 15.42
CA LYS A 22 -15.72 0.72 16.15
C LYS A 22 -15.15 0.53 17.56
N PHE A 23 -14.11 1.30 17.90
CA PHE A 23 -13.40 1.25 19.19
C PHE A 23 -12.83 -0.13 19.53
N LYS A 24 -12.31 -0.83 18.54
CA LYS A 24 -11.63 -2.12 18.74
C LYS A 24 -10.14 -2.02 18.40
N ASP A 25 -9.34 -2.66 19.24
CA ASP A 25 -7.93 -2.93 18.94
C ASP A 25 -7.77 -4.43 18.73
N PHE A 26 -7.21 -4.81 17.60
CA PHE A 26 -6.94 -6.20 17.24
C PHE A 26 -5.43 -6.47 17.33
N GLU A 27 -5.04 -7.50 18.06
CA GLU A 27 -3.66 -7.94 18.15
C GLU A 27 -3.53 -9.44 17.89
N ASN A 28 -2.53 -9.81 17.10
CA ASN A 28 -2.25 -11.19 16.69
C ASN A 28 -3.49 -11.90 16.11
N CYS A 29 -4.31 -11.16 15.35
CA CYS A 29 -5.52 -11.68 14.74
C CYS A 29 -5.32 -12.01 13.27
N SER A 30 -6.06 -13.02 12.78
CA SER A 30 -6.07 -13.40 11.37
C SER A 30 -7.48 -13.27 10.78
N PHE A 31 -7.56 -12.70 9.58
CA PHE A 31 -8.81 -12.47 8.86
C PHE A 31 -8.74 -13.19 7.51
N HIS A 32 -9.70 -14.09 7.25
CA HIS A 32 -9.75 -14.88 6.03
C HIS A 32 -11.06 -14.64 5.29
N ASN A 33 -10.96 -14.23 4.02
CA ASN A 33 -12.11 -13.98 3.16
C ASN A 33 -13.18 -13.05 3.79
N CYS A 34 -12.72 -12.03 4.53
CA CYS A 34 -13.60 -11.07 5.19
C CYS A 34 -13.88 -9.85 4.31
N ASP A 35 -15.08 -9.29 4.44
CA ASP A 35 -15.52 -8.13 3.68
C ASP A 35 -15.58 -6.89 4.58
N PHE A 36 -14.76 -5.88 4.27
CA PHE A 36 -14.65 -4.63 5.00
C PHE A 36 -15.18 -3.42 4.22
N ARG A 37 -15.79 -3.60 3.04
CA ARG A 37 -16.25 -2.50 2.18
C ARG A 37 -17.25 -1.56 2.85
N ALA A 38 -18.06 -2.06 3.77
CA ALA A 38 -19.02 -1.24 4.54
C ALA A 38 -18.37 -0.48 5.71
N CYS A 39 -17.07 -0.70 5.98
CA CYS A 39 -16.40 -0.09 7.12
C CYS A 39 -15.96 1.35 6.84
N SER A 40 -16.15 2.18 7.85
CA SER A 40 -15.48 3.46 7.98
C SER A 40 -14.66 3.41 9.27
N PHE A 41 -13.52 2.74 9.21
CA PHE A 41 -12.65 2.59 10.36
C PHE A 41 -12.26 3.96 10.92
N LYS A 42 -12.55 4.16 12.19
CA LYS A 42 -12.12 5.35 12.94
C LYS A 42 -11.43 4.89 14.20
N THR A 43 -10.15 5.20 14.33
CA THR A 43 -9.35 4.89 15.53
C THR A 43 -9.29 3.39 15.88
N VAL A 44 -9.30 2.52 14.87
CA VAL A 44 -9.05 1.08 15.02
C VAL A 44 -7.55 0.85 14.95
N THR A 45 -7.04 -0.04 15.79
CA THR A 45 -5.65 -0.46 15.74
C THR A 45 -5.55 -1.94 15.34
N PHE A 46 -4.66 -2.23 14.40
CA PHE A 46 -4.26 -3.60 14.08
C PHE A 46 -2.77 -3.75 14.40
N ILE A 47 -2.43 -4.70 15.29
CA ILE A 47 -1.05 -5.02 15.69
C ILE A 47 -0.79 -6.48 15.36
N ASP A 48 0.28 -6.75 14.61
CA ASP A 48 0.70 -8.10 14.21
C ASP A 48 -0.42 -8.95 13.60
N CYS A 49 -1.32 -8.27 12.84
CA CYS A 49 -2.48 -8.90 12.23
C CYS A 49 -2.19 -9.33 10.78
N ASN A 50 -2.87 -10.42 10.36
CA ASN A 50 -2.75 -10.97 9.02
C ASN A 50 -4.10 -10.97 8.31
N PHE A 51 -4.14 -10.52 7.06
CA PHE A 51 -5.34 -10.51 6.22
C PHE A 51 -5.10 -11.33 4.96
N PHE A 52 -5.98 -12.29 4.72
CA PHE A 52 -5.93 -13.17 3.56
C PHE A 52 -7.25 -13.11 2.79
N ASP A 53 -7.18 -12.87 1.48
CA ASP A 53 -8.34 -12.85 0.58
C ASP A 53 -9.44 -11.86 1.00
N CYS A 54 -9.08 -10.77 1.71
CA CYS A 54 -10.04 -9.81 2.25
C CYS A 54 -10.33 -8.66 1.27
N ASN A 55 -11.54 -8.11 1.38
CA ASN A 55 -11.98 -7.01 0.52
C ASN A 55 -12.12 -5.69 1.30
N PHE A 56 -11.25 -4.72 0.98
CA PHE A 56 -11.24 -3.37 1.53
C PHE A 56 -11.58 -2.30 0.47
N GLN A 57 -12.12 -2.68 -0.68
CA GLN A 57 -12.41 -1.72 -1.74
C GLN A 57 -13.22 -0.52 -1.20
N GLU A 58 -12.72 0.70 -1.46
CA GLU A 58 -13.33 1.97 -1.04
C GLU A 58 -13.52 2.14 0.49
N THR A 59 -12.98 1.23 1.30
CA THR A 59 -13.03 1.34 2.77
C THR A 59 -12.34 2.61 3.24
N LYS A 60 -12.95 3.31 4.20
CA LYS A 60 -12.36 4.50 4.82
C LYS A 60 -11.50 4.09 6.00
N ILE A 61 -10.20 4.28 5.90
CA ILE A 61 -9.20 3.90 6.92
C ILE A 61 -8.60 5.11 7.66
N ASN A 62 -9.45 6.12 7.94
CA ASN A 62 -8.99 7.34 8.58
C ASN A 62 -8.55 7.09 10.03
N TYR A 63 -7.30 7.46 10.33
CA TYR A 63 -6.67 7.28 11.65
C TYR A 63 -6.57 5.83 12.12
N VAL A 64 -6.59 4.87 11.19
CA VAL A 64 -6.28 3.47 11.48
C VAL A 64 -4.79 3.33 11.76
N SER A 65 -4.44 2.64 12.82
CA SER A 65 -3.05 2.28 13.11
C SER A 65 -2.77 0.86 12.59
N LEU A 66 -1.73 0.72 11.75
CA LEU A 66 -1.30 -0.54 11.15
C LEU A 66 0.14 -0.82 11.60
N ARG A 67 0.35 -1.78 12.50
CA ARG A 67 1.65 -2.12 13.09
C ARG A 67 1.95 -3.58 12.89
N GLY A 68 2.98 -3.91 12.10
CA GLY A 68 3.32 -5.29 11.80
C GLY A 68 2.21 -6.03 11.01
N VAL A 69 1.49 -5.31 10.14
CA VAL A 69 0.32 -5.88 9.43
C VAL A 69 0.72 -6.43 8.07
N PHE A 70 0.23 -7.63 7.77
CA PHE A 70 0.48 -8.29 6.50
C PHE A 70 -0.81 -8.55 5.73
N PHE A 71 -0.83 -8.11 4.45
CA PHE A 71 -1.96 -8.30 3.54
C PHE A 71 -1.57 -9.23 2.39
N ASN A 72 -2.34 -10.29 2.19
CA ASN A 72 -2.13 -11.26 1.12
C ASN A 72 -3.42 -11.47 0.32
N ARG A 73 -3.37 -11.32 -1.00
CA ARG A 73 -4.50 -11.43 -1.93
C ARG A 73 -5.71 -10.57 -1.54
N CYS A 74 -5.44 -9.38 -0.98
CA CYS A 74 -6.49 -8.44 -0.58
C CYS A 74 -6.77 -7.39 -1.66
N ASN A 75 -8.00 -6.87 -1.67
CA ASN A 75 -8.41 -5.81 -2.58
C ASN A 75 -8.51 -4.48 -1.83
N PHE A 76 -7.65 -3.51 -2.21
CA PHE A 76 -7.60 -2.15 -1.69
C PHE A 76 -7.87 -1.10 -2.78
N THR A 77 -8.59 -1.46 -3.82
CA THR A 77 -8.91 -0.52 -4.91
C THR A 77 -9.53 0.75 -4.33
N SER A 78 -8.98 1.91 -4.71
CA SER A 78 -9.41 3.26 -4.29
C SER A 78 -9.31 3.56 -2.79
N VAL A 79 -8.53 2.81 -2.02
CA VAL A 79 -8.32 3.08 -0.59
C VAL A 79 -7.27 4.18 -0.40
N ASN A 80 -7.55 5.11 0.53
CA ASN A 80 -6.64 6.20 0.87
C ASN A 80 -5.81 5.90 2.12
N PHE A 81 -4.59 5.39 1.93
CA PHE A 81 -3.64 5.10 3.00
C PHE A 81 -3.00 6.37 3.60
N ALA A 82 -3.00 7.50 2.88
CA ALA A 82 -2.47 8.75 3.42
C ALA A 82 -3.25 9.29 4.62
N MET A 83 -4.44 8.76 4.86
CA MET A 83 -5.29 9.10 6.01
C MET A 83 -5.09 8.20 7.23
N THR A 84 -4.20 7.19 7.16
CA THR A 84 -3.86 6.33 8.31
C THR A 84 -3.09 7.09 9.39
N ASP A 85 -2.99 6.52 10.58
CA ASP A 85 -2.09 7.03 11.62
C ASP A 85 -0.63 6.92 11.15
N GLN A 86 0.08 8.05 11.13
CA GLN A 86 1.44 8.15 10.62
C GLN A 86 2.52 8.18 11.71
N VAL A 87 2.17 7.87 12.96
CA VAL A 87 3.14 7.91 14.06
C VAL A 87 4.02 6.66 14.05
N ILE A 88 3.42 5.49 14.05
CA ILE A 88 4.11 4.20 13.93
C ILE A 88 3.26 3.32 13.03
N TYR A 89 3.80 2.96 11.87
CA TYR A 89 3.14 2.04 10.96
C TYR A 89 4.16 1.16 10.25
N GLU A 90 3.79 -0.10 10.08
CA GLU A 90 4.52 -1.09 9.30
C GLU A 90 3.48 -2.05 8.70
N PHE A 91 3.41 -2.10 7.39
CA PHE A 91 2.51 -3.00 6.69
C PHE A 91 3.11 -3.42 5.35
N HIS A 92 2.76 -4.62 4.91
CA HIS A 92 3.28 -5.20 3.68
C HIS A 92 2.15 -5.77 2.83
N PHE A 93 2.33 -5.73 1.50
CA PHE A 93 1.36 -6.23 0.55
C PHE A 93 1.98 -7.31 -0.32
N LYS A 94 1.26 -8.43 -0.46
CA LYS A 94 1.60 -9.50 -1.39
C LYS A 94 0.36 -9.95 -2.16
N ASP A 95 0.50 -10.08 -3.49
CA ASP A 95 -0.57 -10.52 -4.38
C ASP A 95 -1.84 -9.65 -4.30
N CYS A 96 -1.72 -8.35 -3.97
CA CYS A 96 -2.84 -7.45 -3.68
C CYS A 96 -3.24 -6.58 -4.89
N LEU A 97 -4.52 -6.16 -4.90
CA LEU A 97 -5.03 -5.13 -5.79
C LEU A 97 -5.01 -3.79 -5.06
N LEU A 98 -4.17 -2.87 -5.54
CA LEU A 98 -3.97 -1.53 -4.99
C LEU A 98 -4.30 -0.43 -6.02
N ASP A 99 -5.04 -0.77 -7.07
CA ASP A 99 -5.36 0.17 -8.14
C ASP A 99 -6.08 1.42 -7.60
N TYR A 100 -5.63 2.60 -8.01
CA TYR A 100 -6.12 3.91 -7.56
C TYR A 100 -5.95 4.17 -6.06
N ALA A 101 -5.18 3.35 -5.34
CA ALA A 101 -4.87 3.61 -3.93
C ALA A 101 -3.99 4.86 -3.77
N GLN A 102 -4.09 5.52 -2.63
CA GLN A 102 -3.40 6.78 -2.36
C GLN A 102 -2.41 6.60 -1.20
N PHE A 103 -1.13 6.82 -1.48
CA PHE A 103 -0.02 6.78 -0.53
C PHE A 103 0.72 8.12 -0.45
N TYR A 104 0.12 9.21 -0.92
CA TYR A 104 0.78 10.51 -1.00
C TYR A 104 1.32 10.97 0.36
N ALA A 105 2.47 11.62 0.35
CA ALA A 105 3.17 12.17 1.52
C ALA A 105 3.51 11.16 2.64
N LEU A 106 3.35 9.84 2.41
CA LEU A 106 3.71 8.81 3.39
C LEU A 106 5.21 8.49 3.39
N LYS A 107 5.72 8.05 4.55
CA LYS A 107 7.09 7.55 4.73
C LYS A 107 7.08 6.02 4.65
N LEU A 108 7.16 5.45 3.45
CA LEU A 108 7.05 4.01 3.19
C LEU A 108 8.42 3.29 3.15
N LYS A 109 9.42 3.83 3.86
CA LYS A 109 10.79 3.31 3.82
C LYS A 109 10.85 1.82 4.12
N LYS A 110 11.59 1.08 3.27
CA LYS A 110 11.84 -0.37 3.39
C LYS A 110 10.59 -1.25 3.29
N MET A 111 9.44 -0.69 2.94
CA MET A 111 8.24 -1.49 2.69
C MET A 111 8.40 -2.37 1.45
N GLN A 112 7.56 -3.39 1.37
CA GLN A 112 7.56 -4.35 0.26
C GLN A 112 6.18 -4.43 -0.37
N PHE A 113 6.16 -4.30 -1.70
CA PHE A 113 5.01 -4.58 -2.55
C PHE A 113 5.41 -5.74 -3.47
N ILE A 114 4.76 -6.88 -3.33
CA ILE A 114 5.12 -8.11 -4.05
C ILE A 114 3.93 -8.58 -4.89
N ASN A 115 4.12 -8.74 -6.19
CA ASN A 115 3.08 -9.17 -7.14
C ASN A 115 1.81 -8.32 -7.09
N CYS A 116 1.90 -7.00 -6.88
CA CYS A 116 0.74 -6.15 -6.72
C CYS A 116 0.32 -5.48 -8.03
N SER A 117 -1.00 -5.37 -8.26
CA SER A 117 -1.53 -4.41 -9.21
C SER A 117 -1.60 -3.04 -8.54
N MET A 118 -0.94 -2.05 -9.12
CA MET A 118 -0.80 -0.70 -8.57
C MET A 118 -1.08 0.35 -9.67
N ILE A 119 -2.10 0.08 -10.50
CA ILE A 119 -2.47 0.96 -11.60
C ILE A 119 -2.99 2.29 -11.06
N ALA A 120 -2.43 3.40 -11.54
CA ALA A 120 -2.79 4.75 -11.14
C ALA A 120 -2.71 5.02 -9.62
N VAL A 121 -1.82 4.33 -8.92
CA VAL A 121 -1.51 4.61 -7.50
C VAL A 121 -0.84 5.98 -7.38
N ASP A 122 -1.17 6.71 -6.32
CA ASP A 122 -0.58 8.03 -6.04
C ASP A 122 0.50 7.93 -4.94
N PHE A 123 1.77 8.17 -5.34
CA PHE A 123 2.93 8.29 -4.45
C PHE A 123 3.48 9.71 -4.35
N MET A 124 2.72 10.73 -4.77
CA MET A 124 3.19 12.11 -4.75
C MET A 124 3.72 12.51 -3.36
N GLY A 125 4.93 13.07 -3.30
CA GLY A 125 5.57 13.54 -2.08
C GLY A 125 5.94 12.44 -1.07
N SER A 126 5.80 11.15 -1.40
CA SER A 126 6.11 10.06 -0.50
C SER A 126 7.62 9.77 -0.42
N ASP A 127 8.03 9.14 0.69
CA ASP A 127 9.40 8.64 0.88
C ASP A 127 9.42 7.11 0.71
N LEU A 128 9.86 6.69 -0.47
CA LEU A 128 10.01 5.30 -0.89
C LEU A 128 11.46 4.81 -0.76
N THR A 129 12.26 5.41 0.13
CA THR A 129 13.67 5.02 0.29
C THR A 129 13.78 3.53 0.66
N GLU A 130 14.55 2.77 -0.14
CA GLU A 130 14.78 1.33 0.04
C GLU A 130 13.50 0.46 -0.06
N VAL A 131 12.43 0.96 -0.70
CA VAL A 131 11.22 0.15 -0.98
C VAL A 131 11.54 -0.88 -2.06
N LEU A 132 10.99 -2.08 -1.90
CA LEU A 132 11.00 -3.13 -2.92
C LEU A 132 9.64 -3.17 -3.63
N PHE A 133 9.67 -2.96 -4.96
CA PHE A 133 8.56 -3.25 -5.86
C PHE A 133 8.90 -4.49 -6.66
N ASP A 134 8.47 -5.67 -6.19
CA ASP A 134 8.74 -6.93 -6.86
C ASP A 134 7.56 -7.37 -7.70
N ASN A 135 7.77 -7.44 -9.03
CA ASN A 135 6.77 -7.85 -10.01
C ASN A 135 5.44 -7.06 -9.91
N CYS A 136 5.52 -5.73 -9.72
CA CYS A 136 4.35 -4.86 -9.62
C CYS A 136 4.01 -4.20 -10.96
N ASN A 137 2.70 -4.09 -11.26
CA ASN A 137 2.18 -3.28 -12.36
C ASN A 137 2.01 -1.83 -11.89
N LEU A 138 2.87 -0.93 -12.37
CA LEU A 138 2.89 0.48 -11.97
C LEU A 138 2.34 1.41 -13.08
N ARG A 139 1.49 0.88 -13.97
CA ARG A 139 0.91 1.65 -15.07
C ARG A 139 0.16 2.87 -14.55
N ARG A 140 0.55 4.08 -15.04
CA ARG A 140 0.00 5.37 -14.63
C ARG A 140 0.19 5.70 -13.14
N ALA A 141 1.03 4.98 -12.42
CA ALA A 141 1.40 5.37 -11.05
C ALA A 141 2.04 6.75 -11.04
N VAL A 142 1.68 7.58 -10.06
CA VAL A 142 2.12 8.97 -9.97
C VAL A 142 3.34 9.06 -9.05
N PHE A 143 4.47 9.51 -9.61
CA PHE A 143 5.71 9.78 -8.89
C PHE A 143 6.11 11.23 -9.15
N ILE A 144 5.71 12.13 -8.27
CA ILE A 144 6.03 13.56 -8.30
C ILE A 144 6.53 13.95 -6.92
N ASP A 145 7.68 14.65 -6.85
CA ASP A 145 8.35 15.04 -5.60
C ASP A 145 8.62 13.84 -4.66
N THR A 146 8.73 12.65 -5.24
CA THR A 146 8.92 11.39 -4.53
C THR A 146 10.40 11.14 -4.21
N ILE A 147 10.70 10.64 -3.03
CA ILE A 147 12.04 10.20 -2.63
C ILE A 147 12.12 8.68 -2.79
N ALA A 148 12.71 8.20 -3.87
CA ALA A 148 12.89 6.77 -4.16
C ALA A 148 14.38 6.36 -4.16
N ASN A 149 15.18 6.91 -3.25
CA ASN A 149 16.59 6.56 -3.15
C ASN A 149 16.75 5.08 -2.78
N LYS A 150 17.56 4.34 -3.56
CA LYS A 150 17.79 2.89 -3.41
C LYS A 150 16.53 2.03 -3.50
N ALA A 151 15.39 2.56 -3.95
CA ALA A 151 14.22 1.74 -4.23
C ALA A 151 14.51 0.79 -5.40
N ASP A 152 13.92 -0.40 -5.35
CA ASP A 152 14.11 -1.43 -6.37
C ASP A 152 12.84 -1.60 -7.21
N PHE A 153 12.95 -1.27 -8.50
CA PHE A 153 11.92 -1.42 -9.52
C PHE A 153 12.30 -2.45 -10.59
N SER A 154 13.40 -3.21 -10.37
CA SER A 154 14.03 -4.02 -11.41
C SER A 154 13.14 -5.11 -12.00
N THR A 155 12.17 -5.61 -11.28
CA THR A 155 11.22 -6.63 -11.73
C THR A 155 9.84 -6.06 -12.05
N SER A 156 9.58 -4.80 -11.71
CA SER A 156 8.31 -4.12 -11.95
C SER A 156 8.23 -3.50 -13.35
N TYR A 157 7.04 -3.21 -13.82
CA TYR A 157 6.79 -2.84 -15.20
C TYR A 157 5.74 -1.72 -15.35
N ASP A 158 5.66 -1.14 -16.56
CA ASP A 158 4.72 -0.09 -16.97
C ASP A 158 4.81 1.20 -16.15
N TYR A 159 5.92 1.46 -15.48
CA TYR A 159 6.11 2.73 -14.77
C TYR A 159 6.61 3.85 -15.69
N ALA A 160 6.18 5.08 -15.39
CA ALA A 160 6.75 6.31 -15.91
C ALA A 160 7.28 7.14 -14.74
N PHE A 161 8.56 7.49 -14.78
CA PHE A 161 9.25 8.13 -13.66
C PHE A 161 10.13 9.27 -14.17
N ASP A 162 9.76 10.52 -13.90
CA ASP A 162 10.60 11.66 -14.29
C ASP A 162 11.77 11.85 -13.31
N PRO A 163 13.04 11.53 -13.71
CA PRO A 163 14.20 11.65 -12.83
C PRO A 163 14.46 13.07 -12.32
N GLU A 164 13.97 14.09 -13.03
CA GLU A 164 14.19 15.49 -12.65
C GLU A 164 13.21 15.96 -11.56
N LYS A 165 12.05 15.32 -11.48
CA LYS A 165 11.02 15.64 -10.49
C LYS A 165 11.10 14.78 -9.24
N ASN A 166 12.06 13.84 -9.19
CA ASN A 166 12.13 12.84 -8.13
C ASN A 166 13.58 12.62 -7.65
N LYS A 167 13.75 12.10 -6.44
CA LYS A 167 15.06 11.73 -5.90
C LYS A 167 15.28 10.23 -6.05
N ILE A 168 16.06 9.81 -7.04
CA ILE A 168 16.26 8.40 -7.39
C ILE A 168 17.72 7.92 -7.24
N LYS A 169 18.48 8.50 -6.31
CA LYS A 169 19.88 8.14 -6.10
C LYS A 169 20.01 6.66 -5.74
N LYS A 170 20.74 5.90 -6.59
CA LYS A 170 20.93 4.45 -6.45
C LYS A 170 19.65 3.61 -6.54
N ALA A 171 18.56 4.15 -7.08
CA ALA A 171 17.40 3.33 -7.41
C ALA A 171 17.76 2.34 -8.52
N VAL A 172 17.15 1.16 -8.49
CA VAL A 172 17.42 0.07 -9.42
C VAL A 172 16.24 -0.07 -10.39
N PHE A 173 16.54 -0.09 -11.69
CA PHE A 173 15.57 -0.25 -12.76
C PHE A 173 16.04 -1.36 -13.71
N SER A 174 15.13 -2.07 -14.36
CA SER A 174 15.48 -3.00 -15.43
C SER A 174 15.91 -2.23 -16.69
N VAL A 175 16.66 -2.89 -17.57
CA VAL A 175 17.01 -2.31 -18.88
C VAL A 175 15.74 -2.00 -19.69
N ASP A 176 14.76 -2.91 -19.70
CA ASP A 176 13.49 -2.74 -20.42
C ASP A 176 12.64 -1.60 -19.85
N GLY A 177 12.76 -1.36 -18.54
CA GLY A 177 12.04 -0.29 -17.83
C GLY A 177 12.64 1.11 -18.03
N LEU A 178 13.88 1.24 -18.56
CA LEU A 178 14.51 2.55 -18.78
C LEU A 178 13.71 3.48 -19.69
N LYS A 179 12.91 2.93 -20.61
CA LYS A 179 12.00 3.73 -21.46
C LYS A 179 11.02 4.58 -20.61
N GLY A 180 10.58 4.08 -19.47
CA GLY A 180 9.68 4.81 -18.56
C GLY A 180 10.36 6.03 -17.89
N LEU A 181 11.69 6.03 -17.78
CA LEU A 181 12.46 7.20 -17.29
C LEU A 181 12.63 8.28 -18.37
N LEU A 182 12.43 7.93 -19.63
CA LEU A 182 12.65 8.77 -20.79
C LEU A 182 11.34 9.22 -21.46
N GLU A 183 10.20 8.77 -20.97
CA GLU A 183 8.88 9.00 -21.58
C GLU A 183 8.60 10.50 -21.83
N LYS A 184 9.02 11.37 -20.91
CA LYS A 184 8.83 12.82 -21.02
C LYS A 184 9.52 13.47 -22.24
N TYR A 185 10.52 12.81 -22.81
CA TYR A 185 11.27 13.35 -23.94
C TYR A 185 10.67 12.97 -25.32
N ASP A 186 9.61 12.14 -25.33
CA ASP A 186 8.93 11.69 -26.56
C ASP A 186 9.91 11.13 -27.62
N ILE A 187 10.91 10.37 -27.18
CA ILE A 187 11.94 9.77 -28.03
C ILE A 187 11.60 8.32 -28.37
N VAL A 188 12.10 7.86 -29.51
CA VAL A 188 11.97 6.46 -29.92
C VAL A 188 13.16 5.66 -29.43
N VAL A 189 12.91 4.67 -28.55
CA VAL A 189 13.89 3.68 -28.10
C VAL A 189 13.67 2.38 -28.88
N LYS A 190 14.74 1.90 -29.56
CA LYS A 190 14.72 0.69 -30.39
C LYS A 190 15.54 -0.43 -29.75
#